data_1375f0c0e81b0f69e8f216d9a36f4618
#
_entry.id   1375f0c0e81b0f69e8f216d9a36f4618
#
_cell.length_a   1.000
_cell.length_b   1.000
_cell.length_c   1.000
_cell.angle_alpha   90.00
_cell.angle_beta   90.00
_cell.angle_gamma   90.00
#
_symmetry.space_group_name_H-M   'P 1'
#
loop_
_entity.id
_entity.type
_entity.pdbx_description
1 polymer ?
#
loop_
_entity_poly.entity_id
_entity_poly.type
_entity_poly.pdbx_seq_one_letter_code
_entity_poly.pdbx_strand_id
1 'polypeptide(L)'
;MHVSHPRTRRSLLLAASAALAVTGALLTSPPAKAADSPAPAEVSPHAAQTIDDIGASGAWWVNDLQHFSPAVRARVARLLFSEGGLELSSYRYNIGGGGTAVTTPARAAEDFLNPDGSYDWSRDEGGRTFLEYAARYGVKDLIGFVNSAPSRWTTNGKSCGGLLKAENEADFAGYIADVTDHFARQGVRLDYISPFNEPDNSFADCGQEGMPVPVDQRDDIVRALGAEQRARHRKTGIIADESSRTTQFNSELPQWISQPGTARYVSRLAHHTYNDPDDGELGKVHETSASVGKKSWATEICCFGKGTTGWNQEYDPTIDNALLMSRIIYKDFASSHDSAFQWWVALASGYGSDPSTRNDEGWNDGLIYYDPDYAADGNQKLYFTKRYYALGQYSKFVRPGSVAHNVTGAPNGVEVSTYDRNGQWVVVVNNHNTTGTALNLHFNSGTPVHASKAVRTSATENWANVAKPSVRHGTLSTTLAARSVTTYVLDRRGHGSTALAGAWQGQQSGKCLTADASGAAISTCTGGADQSWSYDAEGA
;
A
#
# COMPACT_ATOMS: atom_id res chain seq x y z
N MET A 1 9.57 69.81 27.17
CA MET A 1 10.82 70.58 27.37
C MET A 1 11.70 70.29 26.16
N HIS A 2 11.92 71.33 25.40
CA HIS A 2 13.06 71.72 24.55
C HIS A 2 13.72 70.68 23.67
N VAL A 3 13.50 70.69 22.36
CA VAL A 3 14.01 71.55 21.26
C VAL A 3 15.52 71.49 21.12
N SER A 4 16.01 70.96 19.96
CA SER A 4 16.86 71.73 19.04
C SER A 4 17.37 70.90 17.88
N HIS A 5 17.03 71.35 16.68
CA HIS A 5 17.76 71.08 15.41
C HIS A 5 18.96 72.04 15.32
N PRO A 6 19.97 71.78 14.50
CA PRO A 6 20.25 72.68 13.39
C PRO A 6 20.63 72.00 12.02
N ARG A 7 20.20 72.57 11.11
CA ARG A 7 20.38 73.17 9.77
C ARG A 7 21.75 73.00 9.10
N THR A 8 21.67 72.44 7.90
CA THR A 8 22.23 72.79 6.57
C THR A 8 23.62 73.46 6.43
N ARG A 9 24.44 72.89 5.52
CA ARG A 9 25.18 73.67 4.53
C ARG A 9 25.30 72.94 3.19
N ARG A 10 24.79 73.56 2.11
CA ARG A 10 25.10 73.31 0.72
C ARG A 10 26.48 73.78 0.37
N SER A 11 27.24 73.04 -0.43
CA SER A 11 28.35 73.54 -1.19
C SER A 11 28.28 73.09 -2.61
N LEU A 12 28.03 73.96 -3.54
CA LEU A 12 28.21 73.80 -4.98
C LEU A 12 29.72 73.73 -5.26
N LEU A 13 30.11 72.80 -6.15
CA LEU A 13 31.35 72.87 -6.89
C LEU A 13 31.11 72.50 -8.34
N LEU A 14 31.64 73.32 -9.22
CA LEU A 14 31.46 73.39 -10.67
C LEU A 14 32.04 72.21 -11.38
N ALA A 15 31.44 71.94 -12.53
CA ALA A 15 31.81 71.01 -13.56
C ALA A 15 33.12 71.41 -14.28
N ALA A 16 33.95 70.42 -14.59
CA ALA A 16 34.90 70.47 -15.67
C ALA A 16 34.72 69.25 -16.59
N SER A 17 34.26 69.50 -17.77
CA SER A 17 34.08 68.48 -18.81
C SER A 17 35.41 68.12 -19.47
N ALA A 18 35.87 66.88 -19.32
CA ALA A 18 36.94 66.30 -20.14
C ALA A 18 36.32 65.20 -21.00
N ALA A 19 36.22 65.43 -22.28
CA ALA A 19 35.82 64.42 -23.25
C ALA A 19 36.97 63.45 -23.52
N LEU A 20 36.86 62.20 -23.04
CA LEU A 20 37.70 61.07 -23.46
C LEU A 20 36.91 60.24 -24.49
N ALA A 21 37.42 60.19 -25.71
CA ALA A 21 36.96 59.26 -26.75
C ALA A 21 37.39 57.82 -26.33
N VAL A 22 36.44 57.00 -25.93
CA VAL A 22 36.67 55.55 -25.71
C VAL A 22 36.24 54.84 -26.96
N THR A 23 37.21 54.32 -27.73
CA THR A 23 37.00 53.32 -28.78
C THR A 23 36.54 52.04 -28.16
N GLY A 24 35.22 51.74 -28.28
CA GLY A 24 34.62 50.52 -27.80
C GLY A 24 35.06 49.31 -28.62
N ALA A 25 35.92 48.50 -28.04
CA ALA A 25 36.07 47.11 -28.47
C ALA A 25 34.86 46.32 -28.03
N LEU A 26 34.01 45.92 -28.95
CA LEU A 26 32.93 44.96 -28.71
C LEU A 26 33.57 43.60 -28.37
N LEU A 27 33.74 43.35 -27.07
CA LEU A 27 33.99 42.01 -26.55
C LEU A 27 32.71 41.22 -26.73
N THR A 28 32.57 40.44 -27.79
CA THR A 28 31.56 39.41 -27.92
C THR A 28 31.84 38.37 -26.83
N SER A 29 31.06 38.39 -25.76
CA SER A 29 31.04 37.29 -24.81
C SER A 29 30.70 35.99 -25.56
N PRO A 30 31.46 34.90 -25.39
CA PRO A 30 31.06 33.63 -25.95
C PRO A 30 29.66 33.28 -25.47
N PRO A 31 28.80 32.66 -26.32
CA PRO A 31 27.49 32.25 -25.90
C PRO A 31 27.65 31.37 -24.64
N ALA A 32 26.94 31.71 -23.58
CA ALA A 32 26.90 30.88 -22.40
C ALA A 32 26.52 29.47 -22.84
N LYS A 33 27.43 28.50 -22.61
CA LYS A 33 27.15 27.10 -22.83
C LYS A 33 25.83 26.83 -22.11
N ALA A 34 24.79 26.41 -22.82
CA ALA A 34 23.57 25.96 -22.21
C ALA A 34 23.99 24.93 -21.18
N ALA A 35 23.61 25.14 -19.93
CA ALA A 35 23.84 24.15 -18.88
C ALA A 35 23.28 22.82 -19.41
N ASP A 36 24.13 21.82 -19.51
CA ASP A 36 23.73 20.50 -19.96
C ASP A 36 22.51 20.11 -19.11
N SER A 37 21.39 19.87 -19.78
CA SER A 37 20.21 19.35 -19.07
C SER A 37 20.65 18.07 -18.36
N PRO A 38 20.31 17.87 -17.07
CA PRO A 38 20.69 16.65 -16.38
C PRO A 38 20.24 15.44 -17.20
N ALA A 39 21.07 14.40 -17.24
CA ALA A 39 20.75 13.17 -17.94
C ALA A 39 19.37 12.66 -17.44
N PRO A 40 18.54 12.10 -18.32
CA PRO A 40 17.25 11.58 -17.89
C PRO A 40 17.44 10.41 -16.93
N ALA A 41 16.48 10.24 -16.01
CA ALA A 41 16.33 8.99 -15.29
C ALA A 41 15.92 7.89 -16.28
N GLU A 42 16.38 6.66 -16.05
CA GLU A 42 16.22 5.55 -17.00
C GLU A 42 15.38 4.42 -16.38
N VAL A 43 14.31 4.01 -17.08
CA VAL A 43 13.52 2.83 -16.74
C VAL A 43 14.20 1.59 -17.32
N SER A 44 14.52 0.61 -16.48
CA SER A 44 15.11 -0.66 -16.90
C SER A 44 14.21 -1.39 -17.92
N PRO A 45 14.77 -1.95 -19.00
CA PRO A 45 14.02 -2.82 -19.91
C PRO A 45 13.68 -4.18 -19.26
N HIS A 46 14.36 -4.54 -18.18
CA HIS A 46 14.18 -5.81 -17.49
C HIS A 46 13.14 -5.68 -16.38
N ALA A 47 12.21 -6.64 -16.34
CA ALA A 47 11.27 -6.79 -15.25
C ALA A 47 12.00 -7.12 -13.93
N ALA A 48 11.57 -6.51 -12.84
CA ALA A 48 12.03 -6.83 -11.50
C ALA A 48 11.09 -7.90 -10.87
N GLN A 49 9.92 -7.49 -10.39
CA GLN A 49 8.92 -8.41 -9.82
C GLN A 49 7.53 -8.11 -10.36
N THR A 50 6.61 -9.06 -10.15
CA THR A 50 5.18 -8.84 -10.40
C THR A 50 4.49 -8.58 -9.07
N ILE A 51 3.72 -7.50 -8.99
CA ILE A 51 2.97 -7.09 -7.81
C ILE A 51 1.77 -8.02 -7.62
N ASP A 52 1.65 -8.60 -6.45
CA ASP A 52 0.55 -9.46 -6.06
C ASP A 52 -0.60 -8.63 -5.47
N ASP A 53 -0.32 -7.73 -4.50
CA ASP A 53 -1.34 -6.90 -3.87
C ASP A 53 -0.78 -5.64 -3.17
N ILE A 54 -1.73 -4.73 -2.80
CA ILE A 54 -1.52 -3.61 -1.89
C ILE A 54 -2.74 -3.55 -0.97
N GLY A 55 -2.52 -3.58 0.33
CA GLY A 55 -3.58 -3.72 1.31
C GLY A 55 -3.37 -3.04 2.64
N ALA A 56 -4.24 -3.40 3.59
CA ALA A 56 -4.16 -2.98 4.98
C ALA A 56 -4.82 -3.98 5.92
N SER A 57 -4.44 -3.93 7.21
CA SER A 57 -4.99 -4.82 8.23
C SER A 57 -6.33 -4.33 8.77
N GLY A 58 -7.20 -5.30 9.06
CA GLY A 58 -8.44 -5.15 9.79
C GLY A 58 -8.32 -5.35 11.31
N ALA A 59 -7.09 -5.44 11.85
CA ALA A 59 -6.89 -5.64 13.27
C ALA A 59 -7.37 -4.46 14.11
N TRP A 60 -7.93 -4.78 15.29
CA TRP A 60 -8.34 -3.89 16.38
C TRP A 60 -9.54 -3.01 16.06
N TRP A 61 -9.46 -2.09 15.13
CA TRP A 61 -10.50 -1.10 14.84
C TRP A 61 -11.86 -1.73 14.49
N VAL A 62 -11.92 -2.94 13.99
CA VAL A 62 -13.17 -3.67 13.71
C VAL A 62 -13.95 -3.95 14.99
N ASN A 63 -13.25 -4.14 16.12
CA ASN A 63 -13.85 -4.37 17.44
C ASN A 63 -14.59 -3.12 17.94
N ASP A 64 -14.13 -1.92 17.59
CA ASP A 64 -14.82 -0.68 17.90
C ASP A 64 -15.93 -0.41 16.87
N LEU A 65 -15.66 -0.59 15.59
CA LEU A 65 -16.61 -0.26 14.52
C LEU A 65 -17.83 -1.17 14.45
N GLN A 66 -17.82 -2.35 15.10
CA GLN A 66 -19.05 -3.14 15.25
C GLN A 66 -20.16 -2.34 15.97
N HIS A 67 -19.79 -1.39 16.83
CA HIS A 67 -20.71 -0.53 17.57
C HIS A 67 -21.15 0.72 16.78
N PHE A 68 -20.57 0.97 15.61
CA PHE A 68 -20.97 2.09 14.75
C PHE A 68 -22.21 1.73 13.92
N SER A 69 -22.93 2.77 13.49
CA SER A 69 -24.11 2.57 12.65
C SER A 69 -23.80 1.80 11.37
N PRO A 70 -24.74 0.99 10.86
CA PRO A 70 -24.54 0.27 9.59
C PRO A 70 -24.16 1.18 8.43
N ALA A 71 -24.64 2.43 8.42
CA ALA A 71 -24.31 3.42 7.41
C ALA A 71 -22.82 3.81 7.43
N VAL A 72 -22.24 3.99 8.63
CA VAL A 72 -20.82 4.32 8.80
C VAL A 72 -19.96 3.10 8.45
N ARG A 73 -20.32 1.90 8.92
CA ARG A 73 -19.60 0.65 8.53
C ARG A 73 -19.57 0.47 7.02
N ALA A 74 -20.71 0.64 6.34
CA ALA A 74 -20.77 0.56 4.88
C ALA A 74 -19.97 1.69 4.18
N ARG A 75 -19.92 2.90 4.77
CA ARG A 75 -19.08 3.98 4.27
C ARG A 75 -17.60 3.62 4.38
N VAL A 76 -17.15 3.06 5.50
CA VAL A 76 -15.76 2.59 5.69
C VAL A 76 -15.43 1.52 4.64
N ALA A 77 -16.29 0.53 4.45
CA ALA A 77 -16.07 -0.49 3.42
C ALA A 77 -15.89 0.11 2.01
N ARG A 78 -16.71 1.10 1.63
CA ARG A 78 -16.51 1.82 0.35
C ARG A 78 -15.20 2.56 0.29
N LEU A 79 -14.79 3.22 1.37
CA LEU A 79 -13.51 3.95 1.43
C LEU A 79 -12.30 3.04 1.29
N LEU A 80 -12.38 1.81 1.79
CA LEU A 80 -11.27 0.84 1.71
C LEU A 80 -11.27 0.07 0.38
N PHE A 81 -12.43 -0.43 -0.07
CA PHE A 81 -12.47 -1.50 -1.07
C PHE A 81 -13.03 -1.09 -2.43
N SER A 82 -13.74 0.08 -2.56
CA SER A 82 -14.28 0.48 -3.85
C SER A 82 -13.32 1.35 -4.66
N GLU A 83 -13.56 1.46 -5.98
CA GLU A 83 -12.88 2.39 -6.87
C GLU A 83 -12.92 3.85 -6.40
N GLY A 84 -13.99 4.27 -5.74
CA GLY A 84 -14.12 5.61 -5.16
C GLY A 84 -13.23 5.83 -3.92
N GLY A 85 -12.72 4.75 -3.32
CA GLY A 85 -11.82 4.76 -2.17
C GLY A 85 -10.41 4.33 -2.54
N LEU A 86 -9.78 3.55 -1.64
CA LEU A 86 -8.41 3.02 -1.81
C LEU A 86 -8.34 1.88 -2.84
N GLU A 87 -9.45 1.20 -3.11
CA GLU A 87 -9.49 0.03 -3.99
C GLU A 87 -8.44 -1.03 -3.60
N LEU A 88 -8.33 -1.29 -2.28
CA LEU A 88 -7.38 -2.26 -1.74
C LEU A 88 -7.52 -3.61 -2.43
N SER A 89 -6.42 -4.23 -2.78
CA SER A 89 -6.38 -5.54 -3.43
C SER A 89 -6.09 -6.69 -2.48
N SER A 90 -5.72 -6.39 -1.23
CA SER A 90 -5.68 -7.35 -0.12
C SER A 90 -6.26 -6.78 1.17
N TYR A 91 -6.71 -7.67 2.05
CA TYR A 91 -7.22 -7.35 3.38
C TYR A 91 -6.77 -8.42 4.38
N ARG A 92 -6.06 -8.03 5.44
CA ARG A 92 -5.61 -8.91 6.52
C ARG A 92 -6.67 -8.95 7.62
N TYR A 93 -7.34 -10.08 7.77
CA TYR A 93 -8.32 -10.39 8.81
C TYR A 93 -7.63 -11.03 10.01
N ASN A 94 -7.81 -10.48 11.21
CA ASN A 94 -7.24 -11.03 12.45
C ASN A 94 -8.10 -12.18 12.96
N ILE A 95 -7.58 -13.40 12.95
CA ILE A 95 -8.17 -14.55 13.64
C ILE A 95 -7.71 -14.48 15.10
N GLY A 96 -8.62 -14.17 16.02
CA GLY A 96 -8.31 -13.93 17.42
C GLY A 96 -7.94 -15.17 18.22
N GLY A 97 -7.17 -14.96 19.28
CA GLY A 97 -6.82 -15.94 20.32
C GLY A 97 -7.73 -15.84 21.58
N GLY A 98 -8.78 -15.01 21.55
CA GLY A 98 -9.77 -14.87 22.63
C GLY A 98 -9.46 -13.76 23.65
N GLY A 99 -8.40 -12.98 23.47
CA GLY A 99 -8.09 -11.78 24.27
C GLY A 99 -7.77 -12.03 25.75
N THR A 100 -7.56 -13.28 26.17
CA THR A 100 -7.35 -13.62 27.58
C THR A 100 -6.13 -12.90 28.16
N ALA A 101 -6.34 -12.06 29.17
CA ALA A 101 -5.34 -11.24 29.85
C ALA A 101 -4.81 -10.04 29.04
N VAL A 102 -5.32 -9.76 27.86
CA VAL A 102 -5.01 -8.53 27.13
C VAL A 102 -5.59 -7.32 27.87
N THR A 103 -4.74 -6.32 28.12
CA THR A 103 -5.12 -5.16 28.93
C THR A 103 -5.86 -4.06 28.17
N THR A 104 -5.77 -4.07 26.83
CA THR A 104 -6.45 -3.12 25.95
C THR A 104 -7.60 -3.83 25.22
N PRO A 105 -8.87 -3.63 25.62
CA PRO A 105 -10.01 -4.39 25.09
C PRO A 105 -10.14 -4.37 23.57
N ALA A 106 -9.92 -3.22 22.94
CA ALA A 106 -9.97 -3.10 21.47
C ALA A 106 -8.93 -3.97 20.75
N ARG A 107 -7.88 -4.43 21.45
CA ARG A 107 -6.79 -5.28 20.91
C ARG A 107 -6.95 -6.76 21.30
N ALA A 108 -8.08 -7.12 21.88
CA ALA A 108 -8.44 -8.45 22.34
C ALA A 108 -9.44 -9.08 21.35
N ALA A 109 -8.94 -9.66 20.26
CA ALA A 109 -9.79 -10.27 19.26
C ALA A 109 -10.43 -11.57 19.80
N GLU A 110 -11.74 -11.74 19.59
CA GLU A 110 -12.44 -12.95 20.03
C GLU A 110 -11.98 -14.19 19.25
N ASP A 111 -11.86 -15.32 19.91
CA ASP A 111 -11.76 -16.63 19.27
C ASP A 111 -13.15 -17.26 19.08
N PHE A 112 -13.25 -18.23 18.20
CA PHE A 112 -14.51 -18.95 17.97
C PHE A 112 -14.65 -20.21 18.83
N LEU A 113 -13.66 -20.56 19.65
CA LEU A 113 -13.57 -21.84 20.32
C LEU A 113 -14.11 -21.77 21.76
N ASN A 114 -15.16 -22.52 22.05
CA ASN A 114 -15.70 -22.66 23.40
C ASN A 114 -14.82 -23.56 24.31
N PRO A 115 -14.96 -23.44 25.64
CA PRO A 115 -14.24 -24.31 26.59
C PRO A 115 -14.45 -25.81 26.39
N ASP A 116 -15.59 -26.23 25.87
CA ASP A 116 -15.93 -27.63 25.59
C ASP A 116 -15.45 -28.15 24.22
N GLY A 117 -14.79 -27.28 23.44
CA GLY A 117 -14.30 -27.61 22.09
C GLY A 117 -15.30 -27.37 20.96
N SER A 118 -16.53 -26.96 21.28
CA SER A 118 -17.49 -26.50 20.28
C SER A 118 -17.15 -25.11 19.76
N TYR A 119 -17.78 -24.69 18.66
CA TYR A 119 -17.57 -23.35 18.08
C TYR A 119 -18.77 -22.45 18.26
N ASP A 120 -18.51 -21.20 18.64
CA ASP A 120 -19.48 -20.11 18.60
C ASP A 120 -19.14 -19.14 17.45
N TRP A 121 -19.74 -19.40 16.31
CA TRP A 121 -19.52 -18.61 15.10
C TRP A 121 -20.21 -17.25 15.11
N SER A 122 -20.92 -16.87 16.19
CA SER A 122 -21.51 -15.54 16.34
C SER A 122 -20.50 -14.49 16.82
N ARG A 123 -19.38 -14.93 17.39
CA ARG A 123 -18.30 -14.06 17.88
C ARG A 123 -17.60 -13.32 16.74
N ASP A 124 -16.79 -12.34 17.11
CA ASP A 124 -16.02 -11.48 16.19
C ASP A 124 -16.90 -10.82 15.12
N GLU A 125 -18.03 -10.20 15.58
CA GLU A 125 -18.97 -9.54 14.67
C GLU A 125 -18.29 -8.49 13.79
N GLY A 126 -17.42 -7.68 14.38
CA GLY A 126 -16.69 -6.63 13.66
C GLY A 126 -15.78 -7.18 12.58
N GLY A 127 -14.92 -8.14 12.95
CA GLY A 127 -13.98 -8.78 12.02
C GLY A 127 -14.69 -9.47 10.86
N ARG A 128 -15.70 -10.30 11.17
CA ARG A 128 -16.54 -10.97 10.17
C ARG A 128 -17.24 -10.00 9.23
N THR A 129 -17.80 -8.92 9.76
CA THR A 129 -18.50 -7.90 8.96
C THR A 129 -17.58 -7.28 7.92
N PHE A 130 -16.36 -6.88 8.30
CA PHE A 130 -15.44 -6.24 7.36
C PHE A 130 -14.77 -7.23 6.41
N LEU A 131 -14.54 -8.48 6.83
CA LEU A 131 -14.11 -9.55 5.95
C LEU A 131 -15.16 -9.83 4.85
N GLU A 132 -16.45 -9.90 5.21
CA GLU A 132 -17.55 -10.03 4.26
C GLU A 132 -17.64 -8.82 3.31
N TYR A 133 -17.45 -7.60 3.80
CA TYR A 133 -17.39 -6.43 2.92
C TYR A 133 -16.23 -6.54 1.93
N ALA A 134 -15.04 -6.90 2.37
CA ALA A 134 -13.89 -7.08 1.49
C ALA A 134 -14.20 -8.11 0.38
N ALA A 135 -14.78 -9.27 0.76
CA ALA A 135 -15.20 -10.30 -0.19
C ALA A 135 -16.25 -9.79 -1.19
N ARG A 136 -17.29 -9.05 -0.73
CA ARG A 136 -18.35 -8.48 -1.58
C ARG A 136 -17.84 -7.43 -2.55
N TYR A 137 -16.82 -6.67 -2.19
CA TYR A 137 -16.15 -5.71 -3.08
C TYR A 137 -15.16 -6.38 -4.03
N GLY A 138 -14.93 -7.70 -3.92
CA GLY A 138 -14.05 -8.45 -4.81
C GLY A 138 -12.56 -8.21 -4.52
N VAL A 139 -12.20 -7.93 -3.26
CA VAL A 139 -10.80 -7.86 -2.83
C VAL A 139 -10.13 -9.19 -3.21
N LYS A 140 -9.02 -9.11 -3.94
CA LYS A 140 -8.40 -10.26 -4.60
C LYS A 140 -7.82 -11.26 -3.59
N ASP A 141 -7.07 -10.76 -2.60
CA ASP A 141 -6.37 -11.59 -1.63
C ASP A 141 -6.92 -11.32 -0.21
N LEU A 142 -7.71 -12.26 0.32
CA LEU A 142 -8.19 -12.24 1.69
C LEU A 142 -7.25 -13.09 2.54
N ILE A 143 -6.63 -12.47 3.53
CA ILE A 143 -5.55 -13.05 4.33
C ILE A 143 -6.02 -13.18 5.77
N GLY A 144 -6.07 -14.39 6.32
CA GLY A 144 -6.20 -14.59 7.76
C GLY A 144 -4.83 -14.56 8.43
N PHE A 145 -4.65 -13.79 9.49
CA PHE A 145 -3.43 -13.84 10.29
C PHE A 145 -3.75 -14.05 11.76
N VAL A 146 -2.85 -14.72 12.48
CA VAL A 146 -3.07 -15.14 13.87
C VAL A 146 -2.03 -14.48 14.75
N ASN A 147 -2.47 -13.64 15.70
CA ASN A 147 -1.57 -13.07 16.71
C ASN A 147 -1.25 -14.07 17.82
N SER A 148 -2.22 -14.84 18.26
CA SER A 148 -2.06 -15.85 19.33
C SER A 148 -2.99 -17.04 19.11
N ALA A 149 -2.52 -18.21 19.47
CA ALA A 149 -3.40 -19.36 19.65
C ALA A 149 -4.41 -19.10 20.78
N PRO A 150 -5.59 -19.76 20.78
CA PRO A 150 -6.48 -19.77 21.91
C PRO A 150 -5.77 -20.09 23.22
N SER A 151 -6.04 -19.32 24.28
CA SER A 151 -5.27 -19.30 25.53
C SER A 151 -5.09 -20.68 26.19
N ARG A 152 -6.00 -21.62 25.98
CA ARG A 152 -5.91 -22.99 26.48
C ARG A 152 -4.69 -23.76 25.94
N TRP A 153 -4.19 -23.39 24.76
CA TRP A 153 -3.06 -24.02 24.09
C TRP A 153 -1.74 -23.29 24.31
N THR A 154 -1.75 -22.14 24.99
CA THR A 154 -0.53 -21.44 25.35
C THR A 154 0.03 -21.90 26.68
N THR A 155 1.35 -21.84 26.85
CA THR A 155 2.06 -22.31 28.04
C THR A 155 1.71 -21.55 29.31
N ASN A 156 1.28 -20.29 29.19
CA ASN A 156 0.89 -19.43 30.31
C ASN A 156 -0.64 -19.28 30.48
N GLY A 157 -1.46 -19.91 29.61
CA GLY A 157 -2.91 -19.80 29.66
C GLY A 157 -3.47 -18.41 29.28
N LYS A 158 -2.69 -17.60 28.54
CA LYS A 158 -3.05 -16.24 28.10
C LYS A 158 -2.95 -16.13 26.58
N SER A 159 -3.63 -15.17 26.00
CA SER A 159 -3.47 -14.82 24.59
C SER A 159 -2.33 -13.84 24.31
N CYS A 160 -1.40 -13.71 25.26
CA CYS A 160 -0.23 -12.83 25.18
C CYS A 160 0.98 -13.44 25.90
N GLY A 161 2.15 -13.40 25.27
CA GLY A 161 3.44 -13.78 25.85
C GLY A 161 3.63 -15.26 26.18
N GLY A 162 2.67 -16.13 25.86
CA GLY A 162 2.80 -17.58 26.01
C GLY A 162 3.26 -18.24 24.72
N LEU A 163 4.04 -19.31 24.80
CA LEU A 163 4.37 -20.16 23.64
C LEU A 163 3.21 -21.11 23.34
N LEU A 164 3.06 -21.52 22.09
CA LEU A 164 2.19 -22.65 21.75
C LEU A 164 2.79 -23.93 22.36
N LYS A 165 1.96 -24.71 23.08
CA LYS A 165 2.39 -26.01 23.58
C LYS A 165 2.60 -26.97 22.42
N ALA A 166 3.71 -27.70 22.38
CA ALA A 166 4.04 -28.59 21.28
C ALA A 166 2.97 -29.67 21.04
N GLU A 167 2.38 -30.19 22.11
CA GLU A 167 1.28 -31.17 22.03
C GLU A 167 -0.02 -30.63 21.39
N ASN A 168 -0.16 -29.28 21.24
CA ASN A 168 -1.36 -28.64 20.67
C ASN A 168 -1.13 -28.04 19.26
N GLU A 169 -0.01 -28.29 18.60
CA GLU A 169 0.24 -27.79 17.24
C GLU A 169 -0.78 -28.32 16.24
N ALA A 170 -1.17 -29.60 16.34
CA ALA A 170 -2.19 -30.20 15.51
C ALA A 170 -3.59 -29.61 15.79
N ASP A 171 -3.94 -29.40 17.08
CA ASP A 171 -5.21 -28.78 17.47
C ASP A 171 -5.30 -27.33 16.94
N PHE A 172 -4.20 -26.58 17.06
CA PHE A 172 -4.11 -25.22 16.54
C PHE A 172 -4.25 -25.18 15.02
N ALA A 173 -3.57 -26.06 14.30
CA ALA A 173 -3.72 -26.18 12.84
C ALA A 173 -5.16 -26.54 12.45
N GLY A 174 -5.79 -27.47 13.19
CA GLY A 174 -7.19 -27.84 13.03
C GLY A 174 -8.15 -26.67 13.23
N TYR A 175 -7.93 -25.87 14.28
CA TYR A 175 -8.71 -24.65 14.55
C TYR A 175 -8.64 -23.64 13.38
N ILE A 176 -7.44 -23.32 12.91
CA ILE A 176 -7.26 -22.42 11.76
C ILE A 176 -7.99 -22.96 10.52
N ALA A 177 -7.87 -24.25 10.28
CA ALA A 177 -8.55 -24.89 9.16
C ALA A 177 -10.09 -24.87 9.32
N ASP A 178 -10.63 -25.07 10.52
CA ASP A 178 -12.06 -24.97 10.81
C ASP A 178 -12.60 -23.55 10.58
N VAL A 179 -11.87 -22.54 11.01
CA VAL A 179 -12.19 -21.11 10.75
C VAL A 179 -12.22 -20.85 9.24
N THR A 180 -11.18 -21.30 8.51
CA THR A 180 -11.09 -21.17 7.05
C THR A 180 -12.27 -21.85 6.35
N ASP A 181 -12.63 -23.06 6.80
CA ASP A 181 -13.74 -23.83 6.28
C ASP A 181 -15.09 -23.18 6.57
N HIS A 182 -15.25 -22.60 7.75
CA HIS A 182 -16.46 -21.89 8.13
C HIS A 182 -16.73 -20.72 7.17
N PHE A 183 -15.76 -19.84 6.97
CA PHE A 183 -15.89 -18.71 6.04
C PHE A 183 -16.11 -19.18 4.59
N ALA A 184 -15.39 -20.20 4.15
CA ALA A 184 -15.57 -20.75 2.80
C ALA A 184 -17.01 -21.27 2.55
N ARG A 185 -17.65 -21.89 3.56
CA ARG A 185 -19.06 -22.31 3.47
C ARG A 185 -20.04 -21.12 3.37
N GLN A 186 -19.64 -19.95 3.87
CA GLN A 186 -20.40 -18.69 3.74
C GLN A 186 -20.09 -17.93 2.45
N GLY A 187 -19.25 -18.48 1.56
CA GLY A 187 -18.85 -17.83 0.32
C GLY A 187 -17.69 -16.83 0.46
N VAL A 188 -17.05 -16.80 1.62
CA VAL A 188 -15.86 -15.95 1.88
C VAL A 188 -14.63 -16.85 1.95
N ARG A 189 -13.82 -16.82 0.90
CA ARG A 189 -12.61 -17.65 0.83
C ARG A 189 -11.41 -16.84 1.33
N LEU A 190 -10.75 -17.33 2.38
CA LEU A 190 -9.42 -16.87 2.73
C LEU A 190 -8.40 -17.47 1.73
N ASP A 191 -7.70 -16.62 1.00
CA ASP A 191 -6.72 -17.04 0.00
C ASP A 191 -5.40 -17.43 0.63
N TYR A 192 -5.06 -16.80 1.75
CA TYR A 192 -3.86 -17.07 2.52
C TYR A 192 -4.13 -17.08 4.03
N ILE A 193 -3.25 -17.80 4.76
CA ILE A 193 -3.19 -17.82 6.21
C ILE A 193 -1.75 -17.59 6.66
N SER A 194 -1.59 -16.68 7.61
CA SER A 194 -0.39 -16.51 8.41
C SER A 194 -0.62 -17.12 9.80
N PRO A 195 0.01 -18.28 10.13
CA PRO A 195 -0.31 -19.01 11.36
C PRO A 195 0.30 -18.39 12.63
N PHE A 196 1.21 -17.47 12.50
CA PHE A 196 1.81 -16.70 13.59
C PHE A 196 2.23 -15.33 13.09
N ASN A 197 2.27 -14.35 13.99
CA ASN A 197 2.65 -12.97 13.72
C ASN A 197 3.75 -12.54 14.69
N GLU A 198 4.80 -11.89 14.18
CA GLU A 198 5.95 -11.42 14.95
C GLU A 198 6.49 -12.48 15.93
N PRO A 199 6.87 -13.66 15.45
CA PRO A 199 7.27 -14.77 16.30
C PRO A 199 8.52 -14.48 17.13
N ASP A 200 9.29 -13.44 16.77
CA ASP A 200 10.47 -12.92 17.43
C ASP A 200 10.16 -11.91 18.56
N ASN A 201 8.88 -11.49 18.73
CA ASN A 201 8.46 -10.54 19.75
C ASN A 201 7.88 -11.27 20.98
N SER A 202 8.17 -10.75 22.18
CA SER A 202 7.79 -11.42 23.43
C SER A 202 6.33 -11.26 23.83
N PHE A 203 5.69 -10.12 23.50
CA PHE A 203 4.31 -9.75 23.90
C PHE A 203 4.02 -9.90 25.40
N ALA A 204 5.04 -9.86 26.26
CA ALA A 204 4.91 -10.16 27.68
C ALA A 204 4.18 -9.09 28.49
N ASP A 205 4.07 -7.87 27.97
CA ASP A 205 3.33 -6.76 28.58
C ASP A 205 1.80 -6.91 28.46
N CYS A 206 1.33 -7.80 27.60
CA CYS A 206 -0.08 -8.05 27.33
C CYS A 206 -0.88 -6.81 26.88
N GLY A 207 -0.24 -5.80 26.31
CA GLY A 207 -0.93 -4.66 25.70
C GLY A 207 -1.76 -5.03 24.47
N GLN A 208 -1.46 -6.18 23.87
CA GLN A 208 -2.15 -6.78 22.73
C GLN A 208 -2.01 -8.30 22.76
N GLU A 209 -2.76 -9.00 21.91
CA GLU A 209 -2.50 -10.41 21.63
C GLU A 209 -1.14 -10.59 20.96
N GLY A 210 -0.49 -11.71 21.26
CA GLY A 210 0.75 -12.08 20.62
C GLY A 210 1.37 -13.34 21.22
N MET A 211 1.93 -14.16 20.36
CA MET A 211 2.52 -15.45 20.74
C MET A 211 3.92 -15.56 20.14
N PRO A 212 4.98 -15.48 20.97
CA PRO A 212 6.32 -15.79 20.48
C PRO A 212 6.38 -17.25 20.00
N VAL A 213 7.11 -17.49 18.90
CA VAL A 213 7.30 -18.83 18.35
C VAL A 213 8.78 -19.06 18.14
N PRO A 214 9.40 -19.95 18.93
CA PRO A 214 10.79 -20.33 18.76
C PRO A 214 11.11 -20.80 17.34
N VAL A 215 12.31 -20.53 16.85
CA VAL A 215 12.72 -20.83 15.47
C VAL A 215 12.55 -22.33 15.15
N ASP A 216 12.84 -23.20 16.11
CA ASP A 216 12.73 -24.66 16.00
C ASP A 216 11.28 -25.19 16.06
N GLN A 217 10.28 -24.33 16.35
CA GLN A 217 8.87 -24.69 16.35
C GLN A 217 8.13 -24.19 15.09
N ARG A 218 8.68 -23.20 14.37
CA ARG A 218 7.99 -22.58 13.22
C ARG A 218 7.70 -23.57 12.10
N ASP A 219 8.62 -24.47 11.81
CA ASP A 219 8.43 -25.47 10.77
C ASP A 219 7.39 -26.53 11.14
N ASP A 220 7.30 -26.92 12.43
CA ASP A 220 6.28 -27.86 12.91
C ASP A 220 4.87 -27.28 12.77
N ILE A 221 4.63 -26.03 13.16
CA ILE A 221 3.36 -25.33 12.99
C ILE A 221 3.00 -25.22 11.49
N VAL A 222 3.93 -24.82 10.64
CA VAL A 222 3.71 -24.70 9.19
C VAL A 222 3.39 -26.05 8.57
N ARG A 223 4.08 -27.11 8.98
CA ARG A 223 3.83 -28.47 8.48
C ARG A 223 2.49 -29.02 8.96
N ALA A 224 2.13 -28.80 10.23
CA ALA A 224 0.84 -29.20 10.78
C ALA A 224 -0.31 -28.55 9.99
N LEU A 225 -0.27 -27.22 9.81
CA LEU A 225 -1.27 -26.49 9.04
C LEU A 225 -1.30 -26.92 7.56
N GLY A 226 -0.12 -27.09 6.95
CA GLY A 226 -0.02 -27.54 5.56
C GLY A 226 -0.55 -28.96 5.33
N ALA A 227 -0.36 -29.85 6.31
CA ALA A 227 -0.93 -31.19 6.29
C ALA A 227 -2.46 -31.15 6.41
N GLU A 228 -2.98 -30.32 7.33
CA GLU A 228 -4.43 -30.13 7.52
C GLU A 228 -5.11 -29.54 6.29
N GLN A 229 -4.55 -28.50 5.67
CA GLN A 229 -5.04 -27.92 4.43
C GLN A 229 -5.09 -28.96 3.30
N ARG A 230 -4.07 -29.79 3.20
CA ARG A 230 -4.00 -30.85 2.19
C ARG A 230 -5.02 -31.96 2.44
N ALA A 231 -5.18 -32.39 3.70
CA ALA A 231 -6.17 -33.41 4.08
C ALA A 231 -7.60 -32.95 3.75
N ARG A 232 -7.88 -31.66 3.88
CA ARG A 232 -9.18 -31.04 3.54
C ARG A 232 -9.29 -30.60 2.08
N HIS A 233 -8.31 -30.89 1.23
CA HIS A 233 -8.26 -30.44 -0.17
C HIS A 233 -8.40 -28.94 -0.35
N ARG A 234 -7.87 -28.11 0.58
CA ARG A 234 -7.92 -26.66 0.52
C ARG A 234 -6.76 -26.10 -0.31
N LYS A 235 -7.05 -24.97 -0.99
CA LYS A 235 -6.07 -24.23 -1.79
C LYS A 235 -5.56 -22.97 -1.09
N THR A 236 -5.94 -22.75 0.16
CA THR A 236 -5.48 -21.63 0.96
C THR A 236 -3.97 -21.74 1.14
N GLY A 237 -3.24 -20.69 0.73
CA GLY A 237 -1.79 -20.64 0.85
C GLY A 237 -1.36 -20.31 2.28
N ILE A 238 -0.18 -20.77 2.69
CA ILE A 238 0.44 -20.34 3.95
C ILE A 238 1.44 -19.25 3.62
N ILE A 239 1.40 -18.13 4.37
CA ILE A 239 2.42 -17.10 4.37
C ILE A 239 3.14 -17.10 5.72
N ALA A 240 4.45 -16.91 5.71
CA ALA A 240 5.36 -16.86 6.86
C ALA A 240 6.68 -16.25 6.40
N ASP A 241 7.51 -15.65 7.23
CA ASP A 241 7.70 -15.83 8.66
C ASP A 241 6.94 -14.79 9.52
N GLU A 242 6.57 -13.61 8.97
CA GLU A 242 6.00 -12.49 9.71
C GLU A 242 6.92 -11.96 10.83
N SER A 243 8.24 -12.11 10.68
CA SER A 243 9.21 -11.55 11.62
C SER A 243 9.02 -10.04 11.75
N SER A 244 9.08 -9.48 12.97
CA SER A 244 8.87 -8.05 13.24
C SER A 244 9.92 -7.15 12.56
N ARG A 245 11.07 -7.72 12.19
CA ARG A 245 12.21 -7.01 11.63
C ARG A 245 12.85 -7.80 10.50
N THR A 246 13.37 -7.09 9.51
CA THR A 246 14.12 -7.69 8.40
C THR A 246 15.38 -8.43 8.86
N THR A 247 16.01 -7.99 9.96
CA THR A 247 17.17 -8.69 10.56
C THR A 247 16.82 -10.09 11.04
N GLN A 248 15.67 -10.25 11.71
CA GLN A 248 15.17 -11.56 12.14
C GLN A 248 14.78 -12.41 10.94
N PHE A 249 14.01 -11.84 10.01
CA PHE A 249 13.66 -12.53 8.77
C PHE A 249 14.91 -13.10 8.07
N ASN A 250 15.92 -12.28 7.85
CA ASN A 250 17.14 -12.70 7.14
C ASN A 250 17.95 -13.76 7.90
N SER A 251 17.92 -13.73 9.24
CA SER A 251 18.72 -14.66 10.07
C SER A 251 17.98 -15.93 10.48
N GLU A 252 16.67 -15.86 10.71
CA GLU A 252 15.88 -16.95 11.31
C GLU A 252 15.13 -17.77 10.25
N LEU A 253 14.57 -17.13 9.22
CA LEU A 253 13.83 -17.84 8.15
C LEU A 253 14.64 -19.00 7.55
N PRO A 254 15.92 -18.84 7.16
CA PRO A 254 16.68 -19.94 6.56
C PRO A 254 16.83 -21.15 7.47
N GLN A 255 16.80 -20.97 8.80
CA GLN A 255 17.00 -22.05 9.76
C GLN A 255 15.83 -23.04 9.78
N TRP A 256 14.60 -22.54 9.73
CA TRP A 256 13.41 -23.40 9.83
C TRP A 256 12.82 -23.78 8.46
N ILE A 257 12.84 -22.90 7.46
CA ILE A 257 12.23 -23.19 6.16
C ILE A 257 13.02 -24.25 5.37
N SER A 258 14.31 -24.38 5.65
CA SER A 258 15.18 -25.40 5.05
C SER A 258 14.96 -26.81 5.60
N GLN A 259 14.17 -26.97 6.65
CA GLN A 259 13.82 -28.29 7.18
C GLN A 259 13.13 -29.14 6.11
N PRO A 260 13.43 -30.46 6.03
CA PRO A 260 12.98 -31.31 4.95
C PRO A 260 11.46 -31.28 4.75
N GLY A 261 11.04 -30.77 3.60
CA GLY A 261 9.64 -30.75 3.20
C GLY A 261 8.81 -29.55 3.73
N THR A 262 9.40 -28.59 4.45
CA THR A 262 8.68 -27.42 4.99
C THR A 262 8.37 -26.38 3.91
N ALA A 263 9.35 -25.99 3.10
CA ALA A 263 9.19 -24.95 2.08
C ALA A 263 8.05 -25.21 1.09
N ARG A 264 7.66 -26.46 0.86
CA ARG A 264 6.53 -26.80 -0.05
C ARG A 264 5.17 -26.31 0.44
N TYR A 265 5.02 -26.08 1.73
CA TYR A 265 3.78 -25.59 2.33
C TYR A 265 3.67 -24.07 2.32
N VAL A 266 4.80 -23.35 2.31
CA VAL A 266 4.81 -21.89 2.28
C VAL A 266 4.61 -21.38 0.86
N SER A 267 3.60 -20.55 0.67
CA SER A 267 3.25 -19.94 -0.62
C SER A 267 3.96 -18.63 -0.86
N ARG A 268 4.10 -17.82 0.17
CA ARG A 268 4.78 -16.52 0.18
C ARG A 268 5.58 -16.37 1.48
N LEU A 269 6.67 -15.64 1.39
CA LEU A 269 7.42 -15.22 2.57
C LEU A 269 6.90 -13.86 3.01
N ALA A 270 6.88 -13.62 4.32
CA ALA A 270 6.35 -12.38 4.90
C ALA A 270 7.32 -11.81 5.92
N HIS A 271 7.47 -10.50 5.93
CA HIS A 271 8.26 -9.78 6.93
C HIS A 271 7.66 -8.42 7.23
N HIS A 272 8.06 -7.86 8.40
CA HIS A 272 7.79 -6.48 8.77
C HIS A 272 9.08 -5.65 8.72
N THR A 273 8.96 -4.34 8.74
CA THR A 273 10.09 -3.40 8.59
C THR A 273 10.25 -2.45 9.79
N TYR A 274 9.87 -2.88 11.00
CA TYR A 274 9.92 -2.05 12.21
C TYR A 274 11.33 -1.66 12.69
N ASN A 275 12.37 -2.21 12.10
CA ASN A 275 13.76 -1.85 12.37
C ASN A 275 14.32 -0.70 11.50
N ASP A 276 13.48 -0.03 10.70
CA ASP A 276 13.91 1.03 9.77
C ASP A 276 15.09 0.58 8.87
N PRO A 277 14.92 -0.48 8.07
CA PRO A 277 16.02 -1.07 7.33
C PRO A 277 16.55 -0.12 6.25
N ASP A 278 17.86 -0.14 6.03
CA ASP A 278 18.48 0.51 4.88
C ASP A 278 18.30 -0.34 3.59
N ASP A 279 18.73 0.20 2.44
CA ASP A 279 18.58 -0.50 1.16
C ASP A 279 19.42 -1.78 1.09
N GLY A 280 20.55 -1.85 1.79
CA GLY A 280 21.39 -3.05 1.87
C GLY A 280 20.72 -4.16 2.67
N GLU A 281 20.05 -3.83 3.77
CA GLU A 281 19.27 -4.77 4.57
C GLU A 281 18.05 -5.29 3.78
N LEU A 282 17.33 -4.43 3.08
CA LEU A 282 16.23 -4.83 2.19
C LEU A 282 16.72 -5.68 1.01
N GLY A 283 17.92 -5.39 0.47
CA GLY A 283 18.55 -6.23 -0.53
C GLY A 283 18.79 -7.67 -0.03
N LYS A 284 19.13 -7.85 1.25
CA LYS A 284 19.24 -9.18 1.86
C LYS A 284 17.90 -9.90 1.97
N VAL A 285 16.77 -9.17 2.17
CA VAL A 285 15.43 -9.79 2.11
C VAL A 285 15.21 -10.42 0.74
N HIS A 286 15.56 -9.68 -0.33
CA HIS A 286 15.49 -10.21 -1.69
C HIS A 286 16.37 -11.47 -1.87
N GLU A 287 17.64 -11.41 -1.44
CA GLU A 287 18.57 -12.54 -1.54
C GLU A 287 18.07 -13.77 -0.76
N THR A 288 17.59 -13.57 0.47
CA THR A 288 17.03 -14.63 1.32
C THR A 288 15.81 -15.27 0.64
N SER A 289 14.91 -14.46 0.12
CA SER A 289 13.69 -14.92 -0.56
C SER A 289 14.02 -15.68 -1.85
N ALA A 290 14.96 -15.17 -2.64
CA ALA A 290 15.44 -15.79 -3.87
C ALA A 290 16.12 -17.16 -3.59
N SER A 291 16.86 -17.28 -2.49
CA SER A 291 17.52 -18.54 -2.09
C SER A 291 16.53 -19.67 -1.83
N VAL A 292 15.31 -19.33 -1.40
CA VAL A 292 14.21 -20.28 -1.16
C VAL A 292 13.33 -20.44 -2.41
N GLY A 293 13.52 -19.59 -3.45
CA GLY A 293 12.73 -19.59 -4.67
C GLY A 293 11.28 -19.11 -4.46
N LYS A 294 11.07 -18.18 -3.52
CA LYS A 294 9.74 -17.65 -3.20
C LYS A 294 9.72 -16.13 -3.22
N LYS A 295 8.54 -15.58 -3.52
CA LYS A 295 8.29 -14.15 -3.41
C LYS A 295 8.15 -13.74 -1.95
N SER A 296 8.67 -12.55 -1.60
CA SER A 296 8.44 -11.89 -0.32
C SER A 296 7.33 -10.84 -0.41
N TRP A 297 6.70 -10.59 0.74
CA TRP A 297 5.69 -9.59 0.99
C TRP A 297 6.07 -8.77 2.22
N ALA A 298 6.00 -7.44 2.14
CA ALA A 298 6.03 -6.54 3.29
C ALA A 298 4.61 -6.46 3.86
N THR A 299 4.33 -7.27 4.87
CA THR A 299 2.96 -7.53 5.35
C THR A 299 2.53 -6.62 6.48
N GLU A 300 3.46 -5.86 7.05
CA GLU A 300 3.12 -4.94 8.13
C GLU A 300 4.18 -3.87 8.36
N ILE A 301 3.71 -2.64 8.54
CA ILE A 301 4.49 -1.50 9.06
C ILE A 301 3.55 -0.38 9.51
N CYS A 302 3.92 0.34 10.57
CA CYS A 302 3.29 1.61 10.95
C CYS A 302 4.18 2.46 11.85
N CYS A 303 3.55 3.48 12.41
CA CYS A 303 3.89 4.13 13.68
C CYS A 303 5.20 4.91 13.68
N PHE A 304 5.76 5.20 12.51
CA PHE A 304 6.92 6.06 12.37
C PHE A 304 6.53 7.55 12.48
N GLY A 305 7.40 8.34 13.09
CA GLY A 305 7.20 9.77 13.26
C GLY A 305 8.52 10.55 13.29
N LYS A 306 8.43 11.88 13.42
CA LYS A 306 9.59 12.80 13.55
C LYS A 306 10.65 12.60 12.45
N GLY A 307 10.21 12.27 11.23
CA GLY A 307 11.09 12.07 10.08
C GLY A 307 11.81 10.73 10.07
N THR A 308 11.50 9.82 10.99
CA THR A 308 12.04 8.46 11.03
C THR A 308 11.06 7.46 10.45
N THR A 309 11.56 6.29 10.03
CA THR A 309 10.74 5.14 9.60
C THR A 309 10.69 4.04 10.66
N GLY A 310 11.27 4.28 11.85
CA GLY A 310 11.17 3.42 13.00
C GLY A 310 9.97 3.74 13.89
N TRP A 311 9.69 2.86 14.84
CA TRP A 311 8.64 3.02 15.84
C TRP A 311 8.84 4.30 16.67
N ASN A 312 7.84 5.21 16.63
CA ASN A 312 7.90 6.47 17.37
C ASN A 312 6.49 7.01 17.66
N GLN A 313 6.25 7.40 18.92
CA GLN A 313 4.99 8.03 19.30
C GLN A 313 4.90 9.44 18.73
N GLU A 314 3.99 9.65 17.82
CA GLU A 314 3.61 10.92 17.21
C GLU A 314 2.36 10.71 16.36
N TYR A 315 1.47 11.67 16.35
CA TYR A 315 0.41 11.75 15.35
C TYR A 315 0.70 12.86 14.36
N ASP A 316 0.74 12.55 13.08
CA ASP A 316 0.93 13.51 12.01
C ASP A 316 0.01 13.20 10.82
N PRO A 317 -1.12 13.93 10.67
CA PRO A 317 -2.03 13.75 9.55
C PRO A 317 -1.56 14.38 8.24
N THR A 318 -0.39 15.05 8.24
CA THR A 318 0.07 15.90 7.13
C THR A 318 0.79 15.11 6.02
N ILE A 319 1.15 15.84 4.96
CA ILE A 319 1.91 15.28 3.83
C ILE A 319 3.31 14.80 4.24
N ASP A 320 3.86 15.32 5.32
CA ASP A 320 5.20 14.95 5.77
C ASP A 320 5.26 13.47 6.16
N ASN A 321 4.31 13.01 6.97
CA ASN A 321 4.23 11.59 7.34
C ASN A 321 3.77 10.70 6.17
N ALA A 322 2.90 11.21 5.30
CA ALA A 322 2.50 10.50 4.09
C ALA A 322 3.66 10.24 3.13
N LEU A 323 4.61 11.18 3.02
CA LEU A 323 5.83 11.00 2.24
C LEU A 323 6.77 9.97 2.87
N LEU A 324 6.84 9.87 4.22
CA LEU A 324 7.58 8.79 4.88
C LEU A 324 6.97 7.42 4.52
N MET A 325 5.66 7.28 4.61
CA MET A 325 4.97 6.04 4.19
C MET A 325 5.25 5.71 2.71
N SER A 326 5.16 6.71 1.82
CA SER A 326 5.43 6.50 0.40
C SER A 326 6.87 6.06 0.13
N ARG A 327 7.84 6.55 0.92
CA ARG A 327 9.23 6.11 0.88
C ARG A 327 9.37 4.64 1.29
N ILE A 328 8.66 4.21 2.35
CA ILE A 328 8.68 2.80 2.77
C ILE A 328 8.15 1.92 1.64
N ILE A 329 6.99 2.25 1.07
CA ILE A 329 6.41 1.52 -0.07
C ILE A 329 7.41 1.45 -1.24
N TYR A 330 8.06 2.57 -1.55
CA TYR A 330 9.07 2.63 -2.60
C TYR A 330 10.24 1.67 -2.31
N LYS A 331 10.79 1.70 -1.08
CA LYS A 331 11.93 0.87 -0.67
C LYS A 331 11.58 -0.62 -0.69
N ASP A 332 10.41 -1.00 -0.18
CA ASP A 332 9.95 -2.39 -0.17
C ASP A 332 9.79 -2.93 -1.60
N PHE A 333 9.29 -2.13 -2.54
CA PHE A 333 9.19 -2.57 -3.93
C PHE A 333 10.50 -2.46 -4.72
N ALA A 334 11.36 -1.47 -4.45
CA ALA A 334 12.56 -1.22 -5.24
C ALA A 334 13.80 -1.95 -4.72
N SER A 335 13.94 -2.12 -3.39
CA SER A 335 15.16 -2.65 -2.76
C SER A 335 14.99 -4.10 -2.30
N SER A 336 13.86 -4.46 -1.65
CA SER A 336 13.57 -5.86 -1.29
C SER A 336 12.87 -6.65 -2.39
N HIS A 337 12.41 -5.98 -3.45
CA HIS A 337 11.62 -6.58 -4.53
C HIS A 337 10.38 -7.32 -4.01
N ASP A 338 9.78 -6.80 -2.94
CA ASP A 338 8.54 -7.35 -2.42
C ASP A 338 7.43 -7.32 -3.46
N SER A 339 6.58 -8.32 -3.44
CA SER A 339 5.47 -8.43 -4.38
C SER A 339 4.16 -7.90 -3.80
N ALA A 340 4.12 -7.59 -2.50
CA ALA A 340 2.97 -7.00 -1.83
C ALA A 340 3.42 -6.03 -0.75
N PHE A 341 2.53 -5.07 -0.44
CA PHE A 341 2.69 -4.14 0.67
C PHE A 341 1.37 -4.03 1.44
N GLN A 342 1.43 -4.15 2.78
CA GLN A 342 0.26 -4.05 3.63
C GLN A 342 0.54 -3.12 4.81
N TRP A 343 -0.31 -2.11 4.95
CA TRP A 343 -0.26 -1.17 6.06
C TRP A 343 -0.85 -1.80 7.32
N TRP A 344 -0.28 -1.51 8.51
CA TRP A 344 -0.70 -2.15 9.75
C TRP A 344 -2.20 -2.05 9.98
N VAL A 345 -2.79 -0.83 10.13
CA VAL A 345 -4.23 -0.77 10.29
C VAL A 345 -4.89 0.25 9.35
N ALA A 346 -6.02 -0.16 8.77
CA ALA A 346 -6.77 0.73 7.91
C ALA A 346 -7.38 1.90 8.69
N LEU A 347 -7.88 1.64 9.90
CA LEU A 347 -8.42 2.65 10.79
C LEU A 347 -7.78 2.57 12.19
N ALA A 348 -7.79 3.69 12.92
CA ALA A 348 -7.35 3.77 14.31
C ALA A 348 -8.12 4.85 15.08
N SER A 349 -8.06 4.80 16.42
CA SER A 349 -8.61 5.84 17.30
C SER A 349 -7.53 6.70 17.98
N GLY A 350 -6.27 6.31 17.87
CA GLY A 350 -5.15 6.91 18.59
C GLY A 350 -4.59 8.18 17.98
N TYR A 351 -5.41 9.20 17.69
CA TYR A 351 -4.95 10.47 17.11
C TYR A 351 -4.45 11.50 18.16
N GLY A 352 -4.49 11.17 19.46
CA GLY A 352 -4.11 12.09 20.53
C GLY A 352 -5.15 13.19 20.77
N SER A 353 -4.71 14.43 20.97
CA SER A 353 -5.57 15.55 21.38
C SER A 353 -6.42 16.14 20.25
N ASP A 354 -5.96 16.11 18.99
CA ASP A 354 -6.66 16.72 17.85
C ASP A 354 -6.37 15.96 16.55
N PRO A 355 -7.41 15.41 15.88
CA PRO A 355 -7.24 14.67 14.64
C PRO A 355 -6.83 15.53 13.42
N SER A 356 -6.83 16.85 13.54
CA SER A 356 -6.47 17.78 12.45
C SER A 356 -5.04 18.29 12.52
N THR A 357 -4.35 18.11 13.64
CA THR A 357 -3.03 18.68 13.89
C THR A 357 -2.03 17.63 14.39
N ARG A 358 -0.75 17.88 14.10
CA ARG A 358 0.34 17.06 14.65
C ARG A 358 0.39 17.21 16.18
N ASN A 359 0.58 16.10 16.88
CA ASN A 359 0.79 16.05 18.32
C ASN A 359 1.66 14.85 18.73
N ASP A 360 2.23 14.90 19.94
CA ASP A 360 3.09 13.85 20.49
C ASP A 360 2.30 12.82 21.37
N GLU A 361 0.97 12.89 21.35
CA GLU A 361 0.10 12.04 22.18
C GLU A 361 -0.45 10.84 21.42
N GLY A 362 -0.58 10.94 20.09
CA GLY A 362 -1.14 9.92 19.25
C GLY A 362 -0.10 9.05 18.55
N TRP A 363 -0.57 8.25 17.58
CA TRP A 363 0.23 7.32 16.80
C TRP A 363 -0.08 7.45 15.30
N ASN A 364 0.89 7.13 14.45
CA ASN A 364 0.76 7.12 13.00
C ASN A 364 0.39 5.73 12.46
N ASP A 365 -0.55 5.04 13.11
CA ASP A 365 -0.98 3.69 12.75
C ASP A 365 -2.13 3.63 11.74
N GLY A 366 -3.13 4.54 11.84
CA GLY A 366 -4.29 4.55 10.95
C GLY A 366 -4.09 5.36 9.66
N LEU A 367 -4.78 4.95 8.61
CA LEU A 367 -5.00 5.76 7.40
C LEU A 367 -6.15 6.73 7.61
N ILE A 368 -7.19 6.28 8.30
CA ILE A 368 -8.38 7.01 8.71
C ILE A 368 -8.48 6.87 10.22
N TYR A 369 -8.92 7.93 10.90
CA TYR A 369 -9.15 7.89 12.34
C TYR A 369 -10.62 8.09 12.68
N TYR A 370 -11.04 7.57 13.84
CA TYR A 370 -12.35 7.78 14.44
C TYR A 370 -12.18 8.19 15.90
N ASP A 371 -13.24 8.70 16.52
CA ASP A 371 -13.22 9.21 17.87
C ASP A 371 -13.03 8.06 18.89
N PRO A 372 -12.03 8.09 19.78
CA PRO A 372 -11.87 7.08 20.84
C PRO A 372 -13.05 7.08 21.84
N ASP A 373 -13.70 8.23 22.01
CA ASP A 373 -14.81 8.41 22.96
C ASP A 373 -16.20 8.20 22.32
N TYR A 374 -16.25 7.63 21.10
CA TYR A 374 -17.47 7.42 20.29
C TYR A 374 -18.62 6.79 21.09
N ALA A 375 -18.32 5.94 22.08
CA ALA A 375 -19.33 5.28 22.91
C ALA A 375 -19.96 6.23 23.93
N ALA A 376 -19.25 7.27 24.36
CA ALA A 376 -19.71 8.24 25.35
C ALA A 376 -20.43 9.42 24.70
N ASP A 377 -19.95 9.92 23.57
CA ASP A 377 -20.45 11.14 22.92
C ASP A 377 -21.25 10.88 21.62
N GLY A 378 -21.24 9.65 21.12
CA GLY A 378 -21.92 9.27 19.89
C GLY A 378 -21.24 9.76 18.61
N ASN A 379 -20.00 10.26 18.70
CA ASN A 379 -19.27 10.80 17.56
C ASN A 379 -18.73 9.67 16.65
N GLN A 380 -19.36 9.48 15.50
CA GLN A 380 -18.95 8.50 14.48
C GLN A 380 -18.29 9.16 13.25
N LYS A 381 -17.67 10.32 13.43
CA LYS A 381 -16.94 11.00 12.34
C LYS A 381 -15.66 10.24 11.99
N LEU A 382 -15.28 10.36 10.72
CA LEU A 382 -14.04 9.80 10.18
C LEU A 382 -13.09 10.94 9.81
N TYR A 383 -11.86 10.86 10.30
CA TYR A 383 -10.80 11.84 10.10
C TYR A 383 -9.73 11.26 9.19
N PHE A 384 -9.48 11.92 8.05
CA PHE A 384 -8.56 11.42 7.03
C PHE A 384 -7.18 12.01 7.20
N THR A 385 -6.15 11.17 7.14
CA THR A 385 -4.77 11.61 7.05
C THR A 385 -4.30 11.67 5.59
N LYS A 386 -3.19 12.36 5.33
CA LYS A 386 -2.57 12.33 4.00
C LYS A 386 -2.02 10.94 3.64
N ARG A 387 -1.76 10.07 4.62
CA ARG A 387 -1.41 8.65 4.39
C ARG A 387 -2.48 7.91 3.58
N TYR A 388 -3.76 8.14 3.87
CA TYR A 388 -4.86 7.57 3.10
C TYR A 388 -4.73 7.88 1.61
N TYR A 389 -4.48 9.15 1.29
CA TYR A 389 -4.35 9.59 -0.08
C TYR A 389 -3.02 9.16 -0.73
N ALA A 390 -1.95 9.07 0.04
CA ALA A 390 -0.66 8.60 -0.45
C ALA A 390 -0.67 7.10 -0.75
N LEU A 391 -1.28 6.26 0.11
CA LEU A 391 -1.47 4.84 -0.20
C LEU A 391 -2.30 4.66 -1.48
N GLY A 392 -3.35 5.48 -1.66
CA GLY A 392 -4.17 5.43 -2.86
C GLY A 392 -3.45 5.83 -4.15
N GLN A 393 -2.31 6.55 -4.09
CA GLN A 393 -1.46 6.79 -5.27
C GLN A 393 -0.83 5.47 -5.78
N TYR A 394 -0.67 4.49 -4.90
CA TYR A 394 -0.22 3.15 -5.25
C TYR A 394 -1.40 2.21 -5.49
N SER A 395 -2.27 1.98 -4.50
CA SER A 395 -3.27 0.92 -4.52
C SER A 395 -4.29 1.03 -5.67
N LYS A 396 -4.65 2.26 -6.06
CA LYS A 396 -5.60 2.51 -7.16
C LYS A 396 -5.02 2.29 -8.56
N PHE A 397 -3.71 2.40 -8.71
CA PHE A 397 -3.04 2.39 -10.01
C PHE A 397 -2.13 1.18 -10.19
N VAL A 398 -1.40 0.78 -9.15
CA VAL A 398 -0.53 -0.40 -9.15
C VAL A 398 -1.37 -1.61 -8.76
N ARG A 399 -2.04 -2.20 -9.75
CA ARG A 399 -3.00 -3.29 -9.53
C ARG A 399 -2.31 -4.65 -9.60
N PRO A 400 -2.89 -5.71 -9.00
CA PRO A 400 -2.38 -7.08 -9.11
C PRO A 400 -2.03 -7.47 -10.54
N GLY A 401 -0.84 -8.02 -10.73
CA GLY A 401 -0.29 -8.36 -12.05
C GLY A 401 0.53 -7.24 -12.72
N SER A 402 0.64 -6.05 -12.09
CA SER A 402 1.58 -5.02 -12.53
C SER A 402 3.02 -5.52 -12.41
N VAL A 403 3.83 -5.32 -13.43
CA VAL A 403 5.25 -5.72 -13.47
C VAL A 403 6.12 -4.51 -13.17
N ALA A 404 6.86 -4.57 -12.08
CA ALA A 404 7.77 -3.49 -11.68
C ALA A 404 9.04 -3.47 -12.55
N HIS A 405 9.55 -2.26 -12.79
CA HIS A 405 10.83 -2.04 -13.45
C HIS A 405 11.66 -1.03 -12.66
N ASN A 406 12.93 -1.34 -12.44
CA ASN A 406 13.82 -0.47 -11.70
C ASN A 406 14.10 0.82 -12.46
N VAL A 407 14.29 1.91 -11.71
CA VAL A 407 14.66 3.23 -12.24
C VAL A 407 16.01 3.65 -11.68
N THR A 408 16.88 4.17 -12.55
CA THR A 408 18.17 4.75 -12.16
C THR A 408 18.25 6.22 -12.56
N GLY A 409 19.11 6.99 -11.91
CA GLY A 409 19.34 8.39 -12.28
C GLY A 409 18.22 9.36 -11.89
N ALA A 410 17.32 8.98 -10.98
CA ALA A 410 16.30 9.90 -10.45
C ALA A 410 16.97 11.12 -9.78
N PRO A 411 16.37 12.32 -9.85
CA PRO A 411 16.90 13.51 -9.19
C PRO A 411 17.00 13.33 -7.66
N ASN A 412 17.95 13.98 -7.03
CA ASN A 412 18.11 13.94 -5.58
C ASN A 412 16.80 14.32 -4.87
N GLY A 413 16.40 13.55 -3.88
CA GLY A 413 15.16 13.73 -3.13
C GLY A 413 13.89 13.35 -3.90
N VAL A 414 14.04 12.64 -5.02
CA VAL A 414 12.93 12.11 -5.82
C VAL A 414 13.06 10.59 -5.91
N GLU A 415 11.99 9.88 -5.63
CA GLU A 415 11.86 8.43 -5.79
C GLU A 415 10.86 8.15 -6.90
N VAL A 416 11.20 7.23 -7.80
CA VAL A 416 10.38 6.91 -8.98
C VAL A 416 10.17 5.41 -9.05
N SER A 417 8.91 4.99 -8.98
CA SER A 417 8.48 3.61 -9.19
C SER A 417 7.77 3.48 -10.53
N THR A 418 8.08 2.44 -11.29
CA THR A 418 7.47 2.21 -12.62
C THR A 418 6.92 0.80 -12.73
N TYR A 419 5.72 0.71 -13.29
CA TYR A 419 4.99 -0.56 -13.42
C TYR A 419 4.37 -0.65 -14.81
N ASP A 420 4.52 -1.81 -15.45
CA ASP A 420 3.90 -2.14 -16.74
C ASP A 420 2.70 -3.07 -16.50
N ARG A 421 1.54 -2.72 -17.02
CA ARG A 421 0.36 -3.57 -16.99
C ARG A 421 -0.59 -3.25 -18.14
N ASN A 422 -1.02 -4.29 -18.85
CA ASN A 422 -2.06 -4.19 -19.90
C ASN A 422 -1.80 -3.07 -20.93
N GLY A 423 -0.53 -2.88 -21.33
CA GLY A 423 -0.15 -1.87 -22.33
C GLY A 423 -0.07 -0.45 -21.83
N GLN A 424 -0.10 -0.25 -20.52
CA GLN A 424 0.10 1.04 -19.86
C GLN A 424 1.31 0.99 -18.93
N TRP A 425 1.97 2.13 -18.78
CA TRP A 425 2.90 2.39 -17.69
C TRP A 425 2.18 3.15 -16.59
N VAL A 426 2.36 2.71 -15.36
CA VAL A 426 2.05 3.47 -14.15
C VAL A 426 3.37 3.95 -13.57
N VAL A 427 3.48 5.25 -13.33
CA VAL A 427 4.66 5.89 -12.73
C VAL A 427 4.24 6.60 -11.47
N VAL A 428 4.70 6.12 -10.32
CA VAL A 428 4.47 6.78 -9.02
C VAL A 428 5.75 7.51 -8.62
N VAL A 429 5.63 8.80 -8.33
CA VAL A 429 6.77 9.67 -8.01
C VAL A 429 6.56 10.34 -6.67
N ASN A 430 7.49 10.14 -5.75
CA ASN A 430 7.60 10.83 -4.47
C ASN A 430 8.61 11.97 -4.61
N ASN A 431 8.18 13.22 -4.45
CA ASN A 431 9.08 14.37 -4.38
C ASN A 431 9.17 14.86 -2.94
N HIS A 432 10.28 14.56 -2.28
CA HIS A 432 10.58 14.98 -0.90
C HIS A 432 11.13 16.40 -0.81
N ASN A 433 11.48 17.01 -1.95
CA ASN A 433 12.04 18.36 -1.97
C ASN A 433 10.99 19.41 -1.60
N THR A 434 11.42 20.48 -0.98
CA THR A 434 10.59 21.65 -0.61
C THR A 434 10.35 22.61 -1.78
N THR A 435 10.92 22.29 -2.95
CA THR A 435 10.77 23.06 -4.19
C THR A 435 10.33 22.14 -5.33
N GLY A 436 9.80 22.73 -6.40
CA GLY A 436 9.51 22.01 -7.63
C GLY A 436 10.78 21.39 -8.24
N THR A 437 10.71 20.15 -8.68
CA THR A 437 11.84 19.38 -9.21
C THR A 437 11.55 18.91 -10.62
N ALA A 438 12.42 19.22 -11.57
CA ALA A 438 12.31 18.71 -12.94
C ALA A 438 12.61 17.21 -12.99
N LEU A 439 11.77 16.44 -13.68
CA LEU A 439 11.97 15.02 -13.96
C LEU A 439 11.89 14.78 -15.46
N ASN A 440 12.94 14.18 -16.01
CA ASN A 440 12.94 13.54 -17.33
C ASN A 440 13.12 12.05 -17.08
N LEU A 441 12.16 11.23 -17.50
CA LEU A 441 12.18 9.78 -17.32
C LEU A 441 12.10 9.10 -18.69
N HIS A 442 13.14 8.39 -19.06
CA HIS A 442 13.25 7.68 -20.34
C HIS A 442 12.91 6.19 -20.18
N PHE A 443 12.14 5.67 -21.12
CA PHE A 443 11.72 4.27 -21.15
C PHE A 443 12.52 3.51 -22.21
N ASN A 444 13.38 2.60 -21.78
CA ASN A 444 14.23 1.79 -22.66
C ASN A 444 13.48 0.68 -23.41
N SER A 445 12.26 0.37 -22.98
CA SER A 445 11.37 -0.58 -23.66
C SER A 445 9.91 -0.18 -23.45
N GLY A 446 9.01 -0.72 -24.29
CA GLY A 446 7.57 -0.43 -24.15
C GLY A 446 7.26 1.06 -24.21
N THR A 447 7.78 1.75 -25.21
CA THR A 447 7.79 3.22 -25.36
C THR A 447 6.39 3.83 -25.18
N PRO A 448 6.18 4.71 -24.16
CA PRO A 448 4.93 5.43 -23.99
C PRO A 448 4.77 6.49 -25.11
N VAL A 449 3.52 6.79 -25.47
CA VAL A 449 3.19 7.79 -26.52
C VAL A 449 2.54 9.04 -25.96
N HIS A 450 1.71 8.93 -24.92
CA HIS A 450 1.09 10.06 -24.22
C HIS A 450 0.72 9.68 -22.80
N ALA A 451 0.42 10.70 -21.97
CA ALA A 451 -0.13 10.50 -20.63
C ALA A 451 -1.65 10.57 -20.72
N SER A 452 -2.33 9.49 -20.27
CA SER A 452 -3.79 9.46 -20.16
C SER A 452 -4.27 10.08 -18.84
N LYS A 453 -3.50 9.91 -17.74
CA LYS A 453 -3.88 10.41 -16.41
C LYS A 453 -2.68 10.98 -15.65
N ALA A 454 -2.94 11.98 -14.80
CA ALA A 454 -2.01 12.50 -13.82
C ALA A 454 -2.78 12.90 -12.56
N VAL A 455 -2.43 12.27 -11.43
CA VAL A 455 -3.14 12.44 -10.15
C VAL A 455 -2.12 12.76 -9.06
N ARG A 456 -2.40 13.77 -8.23
CA ARG A 456 -1.46 14.24 -7.20
C ARG A 456 -2.10 14.31 -5.81
N THR A 457 -1.28 13.98 -4.82
CA THR A 457 -1.50 14.24 -3.40
C THR A 457 -0.39 15.14 -2.89
N SER A 458 -0.74 16.23 -2.22
CA SER A 458 0.16 17.20 -1.61
C SER A 458 -0.44 17.73 -0.30
N ALA A 459 0.17 18.73 0.31
CA ALA A 459 -0.40 19.35 1.50
C ALA A 459 -1.86 19.82 1.29
N THR A 460 -2.18 20.33 0.09
CA THR A 460 -3.50 20.91 -0.23
C THR A 460 -4.33 20.07 -1.20
N GLU A 461 -3.78 19.01 -1.77
CA GLU A 461 -4.43 18.18 -2.77
C GLU A 461 -4.64 16.74 -2.28
N ASN A 462 -5.77 16.14 -2.67
CA ASN A 462 -6.18 14.77 -2.34
C ASN A 462 -6.63 14.09 -3.63
N TRP A 463 -5.76 13.31 -4.27
CA TRP A 463 -6.00 12.67 -5.58
C TRP A 463 -6.50 13.68 -6.64
N ALA A 464 -5.95 14.89 -6.61
CA ALA A 464 -6.33 15.92 -7.57
C ALA A 464 -5.83 15.55 -8.97
N ASN A 465 -6.71 15.67 -9.97
CA ASN A 465 -6.28 15.62 -11.36
C ASN A 465 -5.43 16.85 -11.65
N VAL A 466 -4.24 16.64 -12.19
CA VAL A 466 -3.28 17.69 -12.51
C VAL A 466 -2.88 17.65 -13.98
N ALA A 467 -2.14 18.67 -14.43
CA ALA A 467 -1.66 18.73 -15.80
C ALA A 467 -0.83 17.47 -16.14
N LYS A 468 -1.16 16.87 -17.27
CA LYS A 468 -0.44 15.69 -17.78
C LYS A 468 0.97 16.07 -18.20
N PRO A 469 1.98 15.21 -18.00
CA PRO A 469 3.35 15.44 -18.43
C PRO A 469 3.45 15.43 -19.96
N SER A 470 4.49 16.04 -20.50
CA SER A 470 4.87 15.86 -21.90
C SER A 470 5.49 14.46 -22.08
N VAL A 471 5.10 13.75 -23.13
CA VAL A 471 5.72 12.47 -23.52
C VAL A 471 6.21 12.59 -24.96
N ARG A 472 7.53 12.51 -25.15
CA ARG A 472 8.16 12.62 -26.49
C ARG A 472 9.31 11.62 -26.61
N HIS A 473 9.32 10.88 -27.71
CA HIS A 473 10.38 9.90 -28.01
C HIS A 473 10.67 8.94 -26.84
N GLY A 474 9.61 8.49 -26.14
CA GLY A 474 9.76 7.60 -25.00
C GLY A 474 10.23 8.26 -23.70
N THR A 475 10.29 9.59 -23.65
CA THR A 475 10.67 10.33 -22.45
C THR A 475 9.47 11.11 -21.91
N LEU A 476 9.13 10.86 -20.65
CA LEU A 476 8.23 11.68 -19.86
C LEU A 476 9.01 12.88 -19.31
N SER A 477 8.51 14.09 -19.53
CA SER A 477 9.09 15.32 -18.98
C SER A 477 8.04 16.12 -18.21
N THR A 478 8.36 16.48 -16.96
CA THR A 478 7.46 17.22 -16.06
C THR A 478 8.24 18.01 -15.02
N THR A 479 7.56 18.95 -14.36
CA THR A 479 8.02 19.53 -13.10
C THR A 479 7.15 19.01 -11.97
N LEU A 480 7.75 18.28 -11.06
CA LEU A 480 7.10 17.74 -9.88
C LEU A 480 6.80 18.87 -8.89
N ALA A 481 5.62 18.86 -8.29
CA ALA A 481 5.33 19.80 -7.20
C ALA A 481 6.16 19.45 -5.95
N ALA A 482 6.49 20.46 -5.17
CA ALA A 482 7.16 20.26 -3.88
C ALA A 482 6.33 19.40 -2.94
N ARG A 483 6.97 18.56 -2.14
CA ARG A 483 6.31 17.76 -1.09
C ARG A 483 5.04 17.07 -1.60
N SER A 484 5.18 16.15 -2.56
CA SER A 484 4.02 15.52 -3.21
C SER A 484 4.27 14.08 -3.63
N VAL A 485 3.20 13.31 -3.70
CA VAL A 485 3.14 12.02 -4.38
C VAL A 485 2.29 12.19 -5.62
N THR A 486 2.81 11.85 -6.79
CA THR A 486 2.11 12.00 -8.08
C THR A 486 2.15 10.70 -8.86
N THR A 487 1.00 10.26 -9.33
CA THR A 487 0.88 9.09 -10.22
C THR A 487 0.54 9.53 -11.63
N TYR A 488 1.32 9.04 -12.59
CA TYR A 488 1.07 9.20 -14.03
C TYR A 488 0.70 7.86 -14.64
N VAL A 489 -0.34 7.85 -15.48
CA VAL A 489 -0.67 6.69 -16.34
C VAL A 489 -0.33 7.06 -17.77
N LEU A 490 0.49 6.24 -18.43
CA LEU A 490 0.99 6.50 -19.77
C LEU A 490 0.62 5.33 -20.68
N ASP A 491 0.05 5.63 -21.86
CA ASP A 491 -0.29 4.62 -22.84
C ASP A 491 0.94 4.25 -23.68
N ARG A 492 1.11 2.97 -23.99
CA ARG A 492 2.23 2.44 -24.78
C ARG A 492 1.89 2.41 -26.27
N ARG A 493 2.93 2.50 -27.11
CA ARG A 493 2.81 2.32 -28.55
C ARG A 493 2.34 0.87 -28.86
N GLY A 494 1.29 0.70 -29.65
CA GLY A 494 0.75 -0.61 -30.01
C GLY A 494 -0.41 -1.09 -29.14
N HIS A 495 -0.71 -0.41 -28.03
CA HIS A 495 -2.00 -0.46 -27.36
C HIS A 495 -2.77 0.83 -27.68
N GLY A 496 -2.93 1.10 -28.96
CA GLY A 496 -4.14 1.82 -29.34
C GLY A 496 -5.29 1.01 -28.77
N SER A 497 -6.28 1.63 -28.15
CA SER A 497 -7.57 0.99 -27.95
C SER A 497 -7.84 0.26 -29.26
N THR A 498 -7.86 -1.06 -29.25
CA THR A 498 -8.58 -1.76 -30.28
C THR A 498 -10.00 -1.32 -30.01
N ALA A 499 -10.38 -0.16 -30.59
CA ALA A 499 -11.77 0.09 -30.83
C ALA A 499 -12.25 -1.21 -31.45
N LEU A 500 -13.03 -1.98 -30.70
CA LEU A 500 -13.65 -3.15 -31.27
C LEU A 500 -14.57 -2.62 -32.35
N ALA A 501 -13.98 -2.40 -33.54
CA ALA A 501 -14.71 -1.90 -34.69
C ALA A 501 -15.14 -3.10 -35.52
N GLY A 502 -16.37 -3.17 -35.84
CA GLY A 502 -16.93 -4.22 -36.67
C GLY A 502 -18.43 -4.44 -36.46
N ALA A 503 -18.95 -5.43 -37.13
CA ALA A 503 -20.33 -5.85 -36.90
C ALA A 503 -20.41 -6.65 -35.58
N TRP A 504 -21.28 -6.24 -34.68
CA TRP A 504 -21.53 -6.93 -33.42
C TRP A 504 -22.70 -7.90 -33.62
N GLN A 505 -22.39 -9.21 -33.59
CA GLN A 505 -23.34 -10.26 -33.79
C GLN A 505 -23.67 -10.98 -32.48
N GLY A 506 -24.94 -11.07 -32.16
CA GLY A 506 -25.42 -11.83 -30.99
C GLY A 506 -25.21 -13.33 -31.20
N GLN A 507 -24.45 -13.96 -30.29
CA GLN A 507 -24.04 -15.37 -30.37
C GLN A 507 -25.22 -16.34 -30.42
N GLN A 508 -26.34 -16.05 -29.76
CA GLN A 508 -27.54 -16.88 -29.74
C GLN A 508 -28.50 -16.59 -30.91
N SER A 509 -28.61 -15.32 -31.30
CA SER A 509 -29.58 -14.91 -32.32
C SER A 509 -29.03 -14.95 -33.75
N GLY A 510 -27.70 -14.92 -33.91
CA GLY A 510 -27.04 -14.75 -35.20
C GLY A 510 -27.33 -13.41 -35.89
N LYS A 511 -27.98 -12.46 -35.19
CA LYS A 511 -28.36 -11.16 -35.72
C LYS A 511 -27.34 -10.09 -35.31
N CYS A 512 -27.25 -9.01 -36.10
CA CYS A 512 -26.33 -7.92 -35.86
C CYS A 512 -26.98 -6.72 -35.17
N LEU A 513 -26.23 -6.01 -34.33
CA LEU A 513 -26.63 -4.71 -33.82
C LEU A 513 -26.62 -3.71 -34.97
N THR A 514 -27.71 -2.97 -35.15
CA THR A 514 -27.95 -2.05 -36.29
C THR A 514 -28.37 -0.70 -35.75
N ALA A 515 -27.79 0.38 -36.27
CA ALA A 515 -28.24 1.76 -35.99
C ALA A 515 -29.40 2.13 -36.90
N ASP A 516 -30.49 2.63 -36.34
CA ASP A 516 -31.63 3.17 -37.10
C ASP A 516 -32.09 4.56 -36.54
N ALA A 517 -33.10 5.15 -37.15
CA ALA A 517 -33.58 6.47 -36.74
C ALA A 517 -34.17 6.51 -35.31
N SER A 518 -34.45 5.35 -34.69
CA SER A 518 -34.99 5.23 -33.33
C SER A 518 -33.92 4.85 -32.30
N GLY A 519 -32.66 4.57 -32.72
CA GLY A 519 -31.54 4.15 -31.85
C GLY A 519 -30.85 2.90 -32.35
N ALA A 520 -30.58 1.94 -31.45
CA ALA A 520 -29.95 0.68 -31.78
C ALA A 520 -30.97 -0.48 -31.73
N ALA A 521 -31.00 -1.29 -32.76
CA ALA A 521 -31.87 -2.47 -32.88
C ALA A 521 -31.08 -3.72 -33.26
N ILE A 522 -31.68 -4.89 -33.16
CA ILE A 522 -31.09 -6.14 -33.63
C ILE A 522 -31.79 -6.58 -34.92
N SER A 523 -31.03 -6.70 -36.00
CA SER A 523 -31.57 -7.08 -37.31
C SER A 523 -30.69 -8.13 -38.01
N THR A 524 -31.12 -8.59 -39.18
CA THR A 524 -30.32 -9.48 -40.03
C THR A 524 -28.98 -8.84 -40.38
N CYS A 525 -27.86 -9.58 -40.31
CA CYS A 525 -26.56 -9.06 -40.67
C CYS A 525 -26.50 -8.77 -42.18
N THR A 526 -26.28 -7.52 -42.54
CA THR A 526 -26.17 -7.05 -43.94
C THR A 526 -24.78 -6.67 -44.32
N GLY A 527 -23.90 -6.40 -43.31
CA GLY A 527 -22.55 -5.84 -43.51
C GLY A 527 -22.57 -4.34 -43.90
N GLY A 528 -23.70 -3.68 -43.75
CA GLY A 528 -23.85 -2.25 -44.02
C GLY A 528 -23.15 -1.33 -43.01
N ALA A 529 -22.98 -0.09 -43.36
CA ALA A 529 -22.37 0.94 -42.48
C ALA A 529 -23.18 1.17 -41.19
N ASP A 530 -24.48 0.94 -41.22
CA ASP A 530 -25.41 0.98 -40.10
C ASP A 530 -25.18 -0.17 -39.06
N GLN A 531 -24.39 -1.17 -39.43
CA GLN A 531 -23.99 -2.28 -38.56
C GLN A 531 -22.49 -2.26 -38.19
N SER A 532 -21.79 -1.21 -38.57
CA SER A 532 -20.38 -1.00 -38.19
C SER A 532 -20.31 -0.16 -36.90
N TRP A 533 -19.91 -0.78 -35.83
CA TRP A 533 -19.82 -0.18 -34.49
C TRP A 533 -18.36 -0.06 -34.07
N SER A 534 -18.03 0.99 -33.38
CA SER A 534 -16.77 1.12 -32.64
C SER A 534 -17.08 1.31 -31.16
N TYR A 535 -16.44 0.57 -30.31
CA TYR A 535 -16.47 0.75 -28.86
C TYR A 535 -15.28 1.60 -28.46
N ASP A 536 -15.53 2.77 -27.93
CA ASP A 536 -14.53 3.61 -27.28
C ASP A 536 -14.70 3.46 -25.77
N ALA A 537 -13.69 2.92 -25.12
CA ALA A 537 -13.68 2.70 -23.67
C ALA A 537 -13.60 4.01 -22.84
N GLU A 538 -13.47 5.16 -23.50
CA GLU A 538 -13.38 6.47 -22.80
C GLU A 538 -14.75 7.11 -22.50
N GLY A 539 -15.86 6.48 -22.87
CA GLY A 539 -17.21 7.07 -22.85
C GLY A 539 -18.26 6.36 -22.01
N ALA A 540 -17.90 5.71 -20.88
CA ALA A 540 -18.90 5.17 -19.95
C ALA A 540 -18.80 5.81 -18.57
#